data_51be8bccfb1bd89e3b96a62ac8e1794f
#
_entry.id   51be8bccfb1bd89e3b96a62ac8e1794f
#
_cell.length_a   1.000
_cell.length_b   1.000
_cell.length_c   1.000
_cell.angle_alpha   90.00
_cell.angle_beta   90.00
_cell.angle_gamma   90.00
#
_symmetry.space_group_name_H-M   'P 1'
#
loop_
_entity.id
_entity.type
_entity.pdbx_description
1 polymer ?
#
loop_
_entity_poly.entity_id
_entity_poly.type
_entity_poly.pdbx_seq_one_letter_code
_entity_poly.pdbx_strand_id
1 'polypeptide(L)'
;MMRVKKNDKVVVISGKDKGKVSDVIAILPKAGKIKVKDVAVQTRHMKARKQGDTAGIRKEESYIPLSKVMPICSSCNKPCRVGAVELNDGKKARMCRKCNEVM
;
A
#
# COMPACT_ATOMS: atom_id res chain seq x y z
N MET A 1 -1.54 14.92 4.19
CA MET A 1 -0.61 14.17 3.30
C MET A 1 -0.62 12.70 3.68
N MET A 2 -0.76 11.82 2.70
CA MET A 2 -0.76 10.37 2.92
C MET A 2 0.67 9.86 3.15
N ARG A 3 0.82 8.95 4.11
CA ARG A 3 2.11 8.29 4.38
C ARG A 3 2.54 7.37 3.25
N VAL A 4 1.57 6.80 2.54
CA VAL A 4 1.79 5.84 1.46
C VAL A 4 1.02 6.32 0.25
N LYS A 5 1.62 6.19 -0.92
CA LYS A 5 1.01 6.55 -2.20
C LYS A 5 1.02 5.35 -3.14
N LYS A 6 0.21 5.41 -4.20
CA LYS A 6 0.20 4.41 -5.26
C LYS A 6 1.61 4.24 -5.83
N ASN A 7 2.00 3.01 -6.10
CA ASN A 7 3.33 2.59 -6.59
C ASN A 7 4.45 2.68 -5.55
N ASP A 8 4.15 3.00 -4.29
CA ASP A 8 5.13 2.92 -3.23
C ASP A 8 5.45 1.46 -2.89
N LYS A 9 6.71 1.19 -2.57
CA LYS A 9 7.11 -0.09 -2.03
C LYS A 9 6.86 -0.09 -0.53
N VAL A 10 6.19 -1.13 -0.05
CA VAL A 10 5.84 -1.27 1.37
C VAL A 10 6.14 -2.68 1.87
N VAL A 11 6.30 -2.82 3.18
CA VAL A 11 6.39 -4.11 3.86
C VAL A 11 5.16 -4.27 4.76
N VAL A 12 4.59 -5.47 4.77
CA VAL A 12 3.49 -5.81 5.66
C VAL A 12 4.06 -6.12 7.05
N ILE A 13 3.59 -5.41 8.07
CA ILE A 13 4.13 -5.52 9.43
C ILE A 13 3.29 -6.39 10.36
N SER A 14 2.09 -6.76 9.95
CA SER A 14 1.23 -7.61 10.78
C SER A 14 0.27 -8.43 9.93
N GLY A 15 -0.22 -9.52 10.49
CA GLY A 15 -1.20 -10.40 9.87
C GLY A 15 -0.57 -11.56 9.11
N LYS A 16 -1.39 -12.20 8.28
CA LYS A 16 -1.02 -13.41 7.54
C LYS A 16 0.19 -13.22 6.62
N ASP A 17 0.31 -12.05 6.00
CA ASP A 17 1.36 -11.76 5.02
C ASP A 17 2.54 -10.97 5.63
N LYS A 18 2.70 -11.01 6.95
CA LYS A 18 3.77 -10.30 7.65
C LYS A 18 5.14 -10.57 7.03
N GLY A 19 5.88 -9.50 6.77
CA GLY A 19 7.22 -9.58 6.18
C GLY A 19 7.25 -9.52 4.66
N LYS A 20 6.10 -9.57 4.00
CA LYS A 20 6.01 -9.48 2.55
C LYS A 20 6.28 -8.06 2.07
N VAL A 21 7.14 -7.91 1.07
CA VAL A 21 7.47 -6.61 0.45
C VAL A 21 6.83 -6.57 -0.93
N SER A 22 6.07 -5.53 -1.21
CA SER A 22 5.41 -5.38 -2.51
C SER A 22 5.01 -3.93 -2.77
N ASP A 23 4.39 -3.70 -3.93
CA ASP A 23 3.99 -2.36 -4.36
C ASP A 23 2.51 -2.10 -4.08
N VAL A 24 2.20 -0.85 -3.75
CA VAL A 24 0.81 -0.40 -3.57
C VAL A 24 0.17 -0.20 -4.94
N ILE A 25 -0.97 -0.86 -5.17
CA ILE A 25 -1.68 -0.78 -6.45
C ILE A 25 -2.92 0.12 -6.40
N ALA A 26 -3.48 0.35 -5.22
CA ALA A 26 -4.62 1.24 -5.06
C ALA A 26 -4.68 1.79 -3.64
N ILE A 27 -5.31 2.95 -3.48
CA ILE A 27 -5.46 3.61 -2.19
C ILE A 27 -6.90 4.10 -2.05
N LEU A 28 -7.46 3.93 -0.84
CA LEU A 28 -8.73 4.52 -0.43
C LEU A 28 -8.45 5.52 0.71
N PRO A 29 -8.12 6.79 0.38
CA PRO A 29 -7.70 7.75 1.41
C PRO A 29 -8.74 8.00 2.49
N LYS A 30 -10.01 8.08 2.11
CA LYS A 30 -11.10 8.33 3.06
C LYS A 30 -11.31 7.19 4.05
N ALA A 31 -11.07 5.96 3.62
CA ALA A 31 -11.22 4.77 4.45
C ALA A 31 -9.93 4.39 5.19
N GLY A 32 -8.80 5.00 4.85
CA GLY A 32 -7.51 4.64 5.41
C GLY A 32 -7.06 3.24 5.04
N LYS A 33 -7.41 2.78 3.84
CA LYS A 33 -7.11 1.42 3.36
C LYS A 33 -6.33 1.47 2.07
N ILE A 34 -5.52 0.44 1.86
CA ILE A 34 -4.72 0.28 0.63
C ILE A 34 -4.84 -1.14 0.12
N LYS A 35 -4.56 -1.29 -1.17
CA LYS A 35 -4.45 -2.59 -1.83
C LYS A 35 -2.99 -2.77 -2.26
N VAL A 36 -2.38 -3.87 -1.86
CA VAL A 36 -0.97 -4.17 -2.15
C VAL A 36 -0.90 -5.43 -3.00
N LYS A 37 -0.03 -5.42 -3.99
CA LYS A 37 0.14 -6.55 -4.92
C LYS A 37 0.50 -7.83 -4.17
N ASP A 38 -0.22 -8.92 -4.46
CA ASP A 38 -0.03 -10.25 -3.87
C ASP A 38 -0.16 -10.31 -2.34
N VAL A 39 -0.79 -9.30 -1.73
CA VAL A 39 -1.04 -9.25 -0.28
C VAL A 39 -2.55 -9.34 -0.04
N ALA A 40 -2.94 -10.10 0.98
CA ALA A 40 -4.33 -10.33 1.35
C ALA A 40 -5.15 -10.86 0.17
N VAL A 41 -4.57 -11.79 -0.58
CA VAL A 41 -5.22 -12.41 -1.73
C VAL A 41 -6.37 -13.29 -1.25
N GLN A 42 -7.55 -13.07 -1.81
CA GLN A 42 -8.74 -13.84 -1.50
C GLN A 42 -9.27 -14.53 -2.75
N THR A 43 -9.75 -15.76 -2.56
CA THR A 43 -10.44 -16.48 -3.62
C THR A 43 -11.93 -16.13 -3.54
N ARG A 44 -12.47 -15.63 -4.64
CA ARG A 44 -13.89 -15.27 -4.72
C ARG A 44 -14.59 -16.08 -5.79
N HIS A 45 -15.78 -16.56 -5.46
CA HIS A 45 -16.67 -17.14 -6.45
C HIS A 45 -17.45 -16.03 -7.13
N MET A 46 -17.25 -15.90 -8.43
CA MET A 46 -17.95 -14.90 -9.24
C MET A 46 -19.13 -15.56 -9.95
N LYS A 47 -20.31 -15.01 -9.73
CA LYS A 47 -21.51 -15.46 -10.47
C LYS A 47 -21.67 -14.62 -11.72
N ALA A 48 -22.11 -15.26 -12.82
CA ALA A 48 -22.50 -14.53 -14.02
C ALA A 48 -23.70 -13.63 -13.70
N ARG A 49 -23.56 -12.32 -13.98
CA ARG A 49 -24.60 -11.32 -13.67
C ARG A 49 -25.40 -10.89 -14.89
N LYS A 50 -24.85 -11.09 -16.07
CA LYS A 50 -25.48 -10.76 -17.35
C LYS A 50 -25.12 -11.84 -18.38
N GLN A 51 -25.87 -11.83 -19.46
CA GLN A 51 -25.61 -12.72 -20.58
C GLN A 51 -24.21 -12.45 -21.12
N GLY A 52 -23.42 -13.49 -21.26
CA GLY A 52 -22.04 -13.37 -21.71
C GLY A 52 -21.01 -13.28 -20.59
N ASP A 53 -21.42 -13.04 -19.34
CA ASP A 53 -20.49 -13.04 -18.21
C ASP A 53 -20.03 -14.48 -17.90
N THR A 54 -18.79 -14.58 -17.46
CA THR A 54 -18.20 -15.86 -17.05
C THR A 54 -18.31 -16.01 -15.54
N ALA A 55 -18.96 -17.06 -15.08
CA ALA A 55 -18.93 -17.47 -13.68
C ALA A 55 -17.61 -18.20 -13.41
N GLY A 56 -17.05 -18.06 -12.20
CA GLY A 56 -15.82 -18.76 -11.86
C GLY A 56 -15.23 -18.34 -10.54
N ILE A 57 -14.01 -18.77 -10.32
CA ILE A 57 -13.21 -18.47 -9.13
C ILE A 57 -12.11 -17.51 -9.54
N ARG A 58 -12.01 -16.36 -8.83
CA ARG A 58 -10.96 -15.37 -9.04
C ARG A 58 -10.17 -15.17 -7.77
N LYS A 59 -8.87 -14.91 -7.93
CA LYS A 59 -8.01 -14.48 -6.85
C LYS A 59 -7.81 -12.98 -6.99
N GLU A 60 -8.16 -12.23 -5.94
CA GLU A 60 -8.04 -10.78 -5.92
C GLU A 60 -7.45 -10.33 -4.59
N GLU A 61 -6.64 -9.29 -4.64
CA GLU A 61 -6.13 -8.65 -3.45
C GLU A 61 -7.26 -7.89 -2.76
N SER A 62 -7.31 -7.96 -1.43
CA SER A 62 -8.25 -7.19 -0.62
C SER A 62 -7.60 -5.92 -0.12
N TYR A 63 -8.43 -4.91 0.16
CA TYR A 63 -7.95 -3.72 0.85
C TYR A 63 -7.61 -4.05 2.29
N ILE A 64 -6.47 -3.54 2.77
CA ILE A 64 -6.02 -3.70 4.14
C ILE A 64 -5.84 -2.34 4.80
N PRO A 65 -5.97 -2.24 6.15
CA PRO A 65 -5.73 -0.98 6.84
C PRO A 65 -4.31 -0.47 6.62
N LEU A 66 -4.17 0.84 6.45
CA LEU A 66 -2.88 1.49 6.26
C LEU A 66 -1.90 1.20 7.40
N SER A 67 -2.42 1.00 8.61
CA SER A 67 -1.61 0.70 9.80
C SER A 67 -0.91 -0.66 9.74
N LYS A 68 -1.29 -1.54 8.83
CA LYS A 68 -0.67 -2.88 8.68
C LYS A 68 0.56 -2.89 7.78
N VAL A 69 0.89 -1.76 7.18
CA VAL A 69 2.04 -1.66 6.28
C VAL A 69 2.94 -0.51 6.69
N MET A 70 4.19 -0.59 6.26
CA MET A 70 5.19 0.45 6.49
C MET A 70 5.91 0.73 5.18
N PRO A 71 6.02 1.99 4.74
CA PRO A 71 6.73 2.31 3.52
C PRO A 71 8.22 2.02 3.63
N ILE A 72 8.84 1.68 2.51
CA ILE A 72 10.27 1.45 2.42
C ILE A 72 10.91 2.66 1.78
N CYS A 73 11.90 3.21 2.47
CA CYS A 73 12.67 4.35 1.95
C CYS A 73 13.53 3.93 0.76
N SER A 74 13.45 4.67 -0.33
CA SER A 74 14.27 4.41 -1.51
C SER A 74 15.76 4.69 -1.30
N SER A 75 16.10 5.58 -0.35
CA SER A 75 17.48 5.93 -0.06
C SER A 75 18.19 4.92 0.83
N CYS A 76 17.53 4.44 1.89
CA CYS A 76 18.15 3.49 2.82
C CYS A 76 17.64 2.06 2.65
N ASN A 77 16.65 1.83 1.80
CA ASN A 77 16.04 0.51 1.53
C ASN A 77 15.54 -0.22 2.78
N LYS A 78 15.12 0.54 3.80
CA LYS A 78 14.62 -0.01 5.04
C LYS A 78 13.20 0.46 5.31
N PRO A 79 12.37 -0.35 5.98
CA PRO A 79 11.07 0.13 6.45
C PRO A 79 11.27 1.30 7.39
N CYS A 80 10.49 2.35 7.22
CA CYS A 80 10.64 3.56 8.02
C CYS A 80 9.29 4.22 8.27
N ARG A 81 9.23 5.03 9.31
CA ARG A 81 8.11 5.93 9.53
C ARG A 81 8.33 7.18 8.70
N VAL A 82 7.23 7.69 8.16
CA VAL A 82 7.25 8.88 7.31
C VAL A 82 6.91 10.09 8.14
N GLY A 83 7.78 11.11 8.07
CA GLY A 83 7.49 12.44 8.57
C GLY A 83 7.17 13.39 7.42
N ALA A 84 6.73 14.58 7.76
CA ALA A 84 6.51 15.64 6.80
C ALA A 84 7.60 16.70 6.94
N VAL A 85 8.09 17.20 5.82
CA VAL A 85 9.06 18.31 5.80
C VAL A 85 8.56 19.37 4.83
N GLU A 86 8.73 20.63 5.18
CA GLU A 86 8.39 21.73 4.32
C GLU A 86 9.58 22.08 3.44
N LEU A 87 9.34 22.12 2.13
CA LEU A 87 10.36 22.48 1.15
C LEU A 87 10.46 24.01 1.00
N ASN A 88 11.54 24.47 0.38
CA ASN A 88 11.78 25.92 0.19
C ASN A 88 10.69 26.61 -0.65
N ASP A 89 9.95 25.84 -1.46
CA ASP A 89 8.84 26.37 -2.26
C ASP A 89 7.51 26.37 -1.51
N GLY A 90 7.50 26.05 -0.23
CA GLY A 90 6.29 25.99 0.61
C GLY A 90 5.51 24.69 0.51
N LYS A 91 5.94 23.74 -0.32
CA LYS A 91 5.27 22.45 -0.44
C LYS A 91 5.75 21.49 0.63
N LYS A 92 4.86 20.59 1.05
CA LYS A 92 5.21 19.53 1.99
C LYS A 92 5.64 18.27 1.24
N ALA A 93 6.68 17.63 1.74
CA ALA A 93 7.18 16.38 1.19
C ALA A 93 7.28 15.32 2.29
N ARG A 94 7.29 14.06 1.89
CA ARG A 94 7.49 12.95 2.81
C ARG A 94 8.99 12.81 3.08
N MET A 95 9.34 12.50 4.32
CA MET A 95 10.71 12.33 4.75
C MET A 95 10.85 11.02 5.52
N CYS A 96 11.91 10.27 5.23
CA CYS A 96 12.24 9.09 6.00
C CYS A 96 12.81 9.49 7.36
N ARG A 97 12.23 9.00 8.45
CA ARG A 97 12.70 9.33 9.80
C ARG A 97 13.98 8.58 10.21
N LYS A 98 14.39 7.58 9.44
CA LYS A 98 15.63 6.86 9.71
C LYS A 98 16.86 7.56 9.13
N CYS A 99 16.79 7.97 7.87
CA CYS A 99 17.92 8.59 7.16
C CYS A 99 17.73 10.09 6.89
N ASN A 100 16.58 10.65 7.23
CA ASN A 100 16.20 12.06 7.04
C ASN A 100 16.21 12.51 5.58
N GLU A 101 16.10 11.57 4.65
CA GLU A 101 16.02 11.89 3.22
C GLU A 101 14.57 12.11 2.78
N VAL A 102 14.37 13.00 1.83
CA VAL A 102 13.06 13.22 1.20
C VAL A 102 12.71 12.01 0.32
N MET A 103 11.49 11.55 0.47
CA MET A 103 11.00 10.39 -0.28
C MET A 103 10.23 10.80 -1.53
#